data_886d205c839f25c5a0872ea18049d0b8
#
_entry.id   886d205c839f25c5a0872ea18049d0b8
#
_cell.length_a   1.000
_cell.length_b   1.000
_cell.length_c   1.000
_cell.angle_alpha   90.00
_cell.angle_beta   90.00
_cell.angle_gamma   90.00
#
_symmetry.space_group_name_H-M   'P 1'
#
loop_
_entity.id
_entity.type
_entity.pdbx_description
1 polymer ?
#
loop_
_entity_poly.entity_id
_entity_poly.type
_entity_poly.pdbx_seq_one_letter_code
_entity_poly.pdbx_strand_id
1 'polypeptide(L)'
;TNQLSQFSQQQNILAEVEHLRTLSALGPGGLTRERAGFEVRDVHPSHYGRLCPIHTPEGPNIGLILRLSMYSRVNRFGIIETPYMKVEKGKLTDEVVYMNAHEEEGHTIAHAAVVIDDKGKIKSDMVEARFRGEPRVVSRNDVDYIDSATNQPCSVATSMIPFLNHDDANRTLMGSNMQKQST
;
A
#
# COMPACT_ATOMS: atom_id res chain seq x y z
N THR A 1 -16.65 -8.99 23.94
CA THR A 1 -16.26 -9.63 25.19
C THR A 1 -14.81 -10.09 25.24
N ASN A 2 -14.13 -10.15 24.09
CA ASN A 2 -12.69 -10.40 24.01
C ASN A 2 -11.96 -9.06 24.00
N GLN A 3 -10.74 -8.98 24.57
CA GLN A 3 -9.90 -7.78 24.56
C GLN A 3 -9.58 -7.28 23.14
N LEU A 4 -9.58 -8.16 22.15
CA LEU A 4 -9.36 -7.82 20.74
C LEU A 4 -10.61 -7.32 20.05
N SER A 5 -11.79 -7.51 20.62
CA SER A 5 -13.04 -7.07 20.04
C SER A 5 -13.27 -5.58 20.28
N GLN A 6 -13.73 -4.89 19.27
CA GLN A 6 -14.04 -3.45 19.32
C GLN A 6 -15.42 -3.20 18.73
N PHE A 7 -16.05 -2.14 19.20
CA PHE A 7 -17.31 -1.67 18.64
C PHE A 7 -17.04 -1.02 17.27
N SER A 8 -17.78 -1.42 16.23
CA SER A 8 -17.58 -0.90 14.89
C SER A 8 -17.99 0.58 14.80
N GLN A 9 -17.16 1.39 14.14
CA GLN A 9 -17.52 2.76 13.79
C GLN A 9 -18.58 2.76 12.69
N GLN A 10 -19.65 3.51 12.88
CA GLN A 10 -20.78 3.54 11.97
C GLN A 10 -21.21 4.97 11.58
N GLN A 11 -20.31 5.94 11.73
CA GLN A 11 -20.58 7.34 11.40
C GLN A 11 -20.92 7.51 9.91
N ASN A 12 -20.20 6.81 9.03
CA ASN A 12 -20.50 6.70 7.61
C ASN A 12 -19.88 5.41 7.06
N ILE A 13 -20.19 5.08 5.81
CA ILE A 13 -19.69 3.84 5.18
C ILE A 13 -18.17 3.80 5.14
N LEU A 14 -17.52 4.92 4.85
CA LEU A 14 -16.06 5.00 4.79
C LEU A 14 -15.41 4.70 6.16
N ALA A 15 -15.95 5.24 7.25
CA ALA A 15 -15.46 4.98 8.59
C ALA A 15 -15.58 3.50 8.96
N GLU A 16 -16.67 2.86 8.57
CA GLU A 16 -16.88 1.43 8.80
C GLU A 16 -15.87 0.57 8.02
N VAL A 17 -15.68 0.84 6.74
CA VAL A 17 -14.71 0.13 5.90
C VAL A 17 -13.29 0.29 6.45
N GLU A 18 -12.90 1.50 6.82
CA GLU A 18 -11.58 1.76 7.38
C GLU A 18 -11.34 1.06 8.71
N HIS A 19 -12.35 1.02 9.58
CA HIS A 19 -12.24 0.33 10.86
C HIS A 19 -11.90 -1.14 10.65
N LEU A 20 -12.54 -1.79 9.69
CA LEU A 20 -12.29 -3.19 9.34
C LEU A 20 -10.89 -3.41 8.73
N ARG A 21 -10.30 -2.39 8.12
CA ARG A 21 -8.99 -2.47 7.45
C ARG A 21 -7.87 -1.87 8.30
N THR A 22 -8.10 -1.60 9.57
CA THR A 22 -7.12 -1.01 10.49
C THR A 22 -6.23 -2.09 11.08
N LEU A 23 -4.92 -1.82 11.10
CA LEU A 23 -3.91 -2.64 11.76
C LEU A 23 -3.26 -1.84 12.88
N SER A 24 -3.21 -2.40 14.07
CA SER A 24 -2.61 -1.76 15.23
C SER A 24 -1.44 -2.56 15.76
N ALA A 25 -0.32 -1.87 16.04
CA ALA A 25 0.81 -2.48 16.74
C ALA A 25 0.60 -2.49 18.25
N LEU A 26 -0.44 -1.82 18.72
CA LEU A 26 -0.79 -1.71 20.15
C LEU A 26 -1.71 -2.86 20.57
N GLY A 27 -1.86 -3.04 21.87
CA GLY A 27 -2.80 -3.99 22.45
C GLY A 27 -2.16 -5.27 22.97
N PRO A 28 -2.96 -6.29 23.31
CA PRO A 28 -2.45 -7.56 23.86
C PRO A 28 -1.46 -8.24 22.92
N GLY A 29 -0.25 -8.53 23.43
CA GLY A 29 0.82 -9.13 22.62
C GLY A 29 1.57 -8.16 21.73
N GLY A 30 1.20 -6.86 21.72
CA GLY A 30 1.84 -5.83 20.93
C GLY A 30 2.71 -4.88 21.74
N LEU A 31 3.02 -3.74 21.12
CA LEU A 31 3.84 -2.69 21.73
C LEU A 31 3.01 -1.78 22.64
N THR A 32 3.69 -1.06 23.52
CA THR A 32 3.12 0.09 24.24
C THR A 32 3.67 1.37 23.60
N ARG A 33 2.95 2.50 23.77
CA ARG A 33 3.39 3.79 23.22
C ARG A 33 4.77 4.19 23.71
N GLU A 34 5.07 3.93 24.97
CA GLU A 34 6.34 4.28 25.61
C GLU A 34 7.50 3.43 25.07
N ARG A 35 7.24 2.21 24.63
CA ARG A 35 8.25 1.30 24.10
C ARG A 35 8.47 1.44 22.59
N ALA A 36 7.61 2.20 21.92
CA ALA A 36 7.70 2.37 20.49
C ALA A 36 8.66 3.51 20.14
N GLY A 37 9.84 3.16 19.63
CA GLY A 37 10.83 4.10 19.11
C GLY A 37 10.52 4.49 17.65
N PHE A 38 11.44 5.25 17.06
CA PHE A 38 11.29 5.71 15.66
C PHE A 38 11.29 4.56 14.66
N GLU A 39 12.09 3.53 14.90
CA GLU A 39 12.24 2.40 13.96
C GLU A 39 10.91 1.69 13.67
N VAL A 40 10.11 1.45 14.69
CA VAL A 40 8.82 0.76 14.54
C VAL A 40 7.73 1.65 13.96
N ARG A 41 7.95 2.97 13.94
CA ARG A 41 7.01 3.95 13.39
C ARG A 41 7.32 4.33 11.95
N ASP A 42 8.50 3.95 11.46
CA ASP A 42 8.96 4.29 10.12
C ASP A 42 8.27 3.46 9.04
N VAL A 43 8.22 4.03 7.83
CA VAL A 43 7.74 3.31 6.65
C VAL A 43 8.88 2.44 6.10
N HIS A 44 8.61 1.16 5.96
CA HIS A 44 9.55 0.20 5.39
C HIS A 44 9.19 -0.09 3.93
N PRO A 45 10.14 -0.38 3.03
CA PRO A 45 9.83 -0.70 1.63
C PRO A 45 8.82 -1.85 1.46
N SER A 46 8.76 -2.79 2.39
CA SER A 46 7.79 -3.89 2.38
C SER A 46 6.33 -3.42 2.56
N HIS A 47 6.12 -2.19 2.99
CA HIS A 47 4.78 -1.61 3.13
C HIS A 47 4.13 -1.28 1.78
N TYR A 48 4.91 -1.14 0.72
CA TYR A 48 4.39 -0.73 -0.57
C TYR A 48 3.27 -1.66 -1.07
N GLY A 49 2.14 -1.06 -1.40
CA GLY A 49 0.94 -1.79 -1.86
C GLY A 49 0.22 -2.59 -0.77
N ARG A 50 0.77 -2.67 0.45
CA ARG A 50 0.24 -3.46 1.56
C ARG A 50 -0.30 -2.58 2.67
N LEU A 51 0.49 -1.62 3.12
CA LEU A 51 0.10 -0.64 4.14
C LEU A 51 0.25 0.76 3.56
N CYS A 52 -0.77 1.61 3.76
CA CYS A 52 -0.72 2.99 3.31
C CYS A 52 0.36 3.75 4.09
N PRO A 53 1.33 4.39 3.41
CA PRO A 53 2.40 5.10 4.11
C PRO A 53 1.97 6.44 4.71
N ILE A 54 0.79 6.93 4.37
CA ILE A 54 0.31 8.26 4.72
C ILE A 54 -0.78 8.21 5.78
N HIS A 55 -1.70 7.25 5.66
CA HIS A 55 -2.90 7.18 6.52
C HIS A 55 -2.56 6.58 7.89
N THR A 56 -2.24 7.44 8.84
CA THR A 56 -1.93 7.11 10.23
C THR A 56 -2.46 8.22 11.13
N PRO A 57 -2.76 7.96 12.43
CA PRO A 57 -3.15 9.02 13.34
C PRO A 57 -2.05 10.04 13.56
N GLU A 58 -2.44 11.26 13.96
CA GLU A 58 -1.53 12.26 14.46
C GLU A 58 -1.30 12.04 15.97
N GLY A 59 -0.14 12.45 16.47
CA GLY A 59 0.18 12.39 17.88
C GLY A 59 0.86 11.09 18.33
N PRO A 60 0.61 10.61 19.56
CA PRO A 60 1.37 9.50 20.16
C PRO A 60 1.27 8.18 19.41
N ASN A 61 0.20 7.96 18.65
CA ASN A 61 -0.04 6.72 17.90
C ASN A 61 0.48 6.74 16.45
N ILE A 62 1.17 7.80 16.07
CA ILE A 62 1.68 7.92 14.69
C ILE A 62 2.59 6.72 14.33
N GLY A 63 2.35 6.12 13.17
CA GLY A 63 3.10 4.96 12.71
C GLY A 63 2.77 3.64 13.41
N LEU A 64 1.99 3.66 14.50
CA LEU A 64 1.61 2.45 15.24
C LEU A 64 0.25 1.90 14.81
N ILE A 65 -0.62 2.77 14.32
CA ILE A 65 -1.92 2.39 13.78
C ILE A 65 -1.91 2.72 12.29
N LEU A 66 -2.08 1.69 11.47
CA LEU A 66 -1.96 1.79 10.02
C LEU A 66 -3.22 1.27 9.35
N ARG A 67 -3.37 1.55 8.06
CA ARG A 67 -4.48 1.08 7.25
C ARG A 67 -3.96 0.25 6.09
N LEU A 68 -4.69 -0.82 5.76
CA LEU A 68 -4.39 -1.62 4.57
C LEU A 68 -4.52 -0.77 3.31
N SER A 69 -3.60 -0.94 2.37
CA SER A 69 -3.71 -0.33 1.05
C SER A 69 -4.90 -0.89 0.29
N MET A 70 -5.42 -0.12 -0.68
CA MET A 70 -6.70 -0.38 -1.35
C MET A 70 -6.80 -1.79 -1.94
N TYR A 71 -5.75 -2.27 -2.61
CA TYR A 71 -5.77 -3.57 -3.30
C TYR A 71 -5.12 -4.70 -2.52
N SER A 72 -4.61 -4.42 -1.32
CA SER A 72 -3.98 -5.45 -0.50
C SER A 72 -5.00 -6.42 0.09
N ARG A 73 -4.55 -7.62 0.34
CA ARG A 73 -5.34 -8.64 1.04
C ARG A 73 -4.48 -9.40 2.04
N VAL A 74 -5.11 -10.04 2.99
CA VAL A 74 -4.43 -10.92 3.95
C VAL A 74 -4.69 -12.36 3.54
N ASN A 75 -3.63 -13.14 3.39
CA ASN A 75 -3.77 -14.55 3.03
C ASN A 75 -4.17 -15.41 4.25
N ARG A 76 -4.36 -16.72 4.03
CA ARG A 76 -4.77 -17.65 5.09
C ARG A 76 -3.74 -17.79 6.23
N PHE A 77 -2.49 -17.39 6.01
CA PHE A 77 -1.43 -17.41 7.02
C PHE A 77 -1.28 -16.09 7.76
N GLY A 78 -2.11 -15.10 7.48
CA GLY A 78 -2.04 -13.77 8.09
C GLY A 78 -1.00 -12.83 7.45
N ILE A 79 -0.45 -13.18 6.30
CA ILE A 79 0.55 -12.36 5.60
C ILE A 79 -0.16 -11.46 4.58
N ILE A 80 0.24 -10.18 4.53
CA ILE A 80 -0.35 -9.20 3.63
C ILE A 80 0.28 -9.33 2.24
N GLU A 81 -0.58 -9.44 1.24
CA GLU A 81 -0.19 -9.55 -0.16
C GLU A 81 -0.75 -8.39 -0.97
N THR A 82 -0.07 -8.05 -2.07
CA THR A 82 -0.52 -7.04 -3.02
C THR A 82 -0.48 -7.58 -4.44
N PRO A 83 -1.39 -7.16 -5.34
CA PRO A 83 -1.44 -7.69 -6.70
C PRO A 83 -0.46 -6.98 -7.62
N TYR A 84 0.12 -7.75 -8.53
CA TYR A 84 0.93 -7.27 -9.64
C TYR A 84 0.53 -7.96 -10.93
N MET A 85 0.69 -7.27 -12.05
CA MET A 85 0.44 -7.84 -13.36
C MET A 85 1.74 -8.42 -13.92
N LYS A 86 1.70 -9.66 -14.36
CA LYS A 86 2.87 -10.35 -14.88
C LYS A 86 3.24 -9.84 -16.28
N VAL A 87 4.55 -9.67 -16.50
CA VAL A 87 5.12 -9.23 -17.77
C VAL A 87 6.10 -10.29 -18.27
N GLU A 88 5.97 -10.68 -19.52
CA GLU A 88 6.88 -11.60 -20.18
C GLU A 88 7.52 -10.92 -21.40
N LYS A 89 8.85 -10.84 -21.41
CA LYS A 89 9.62 -10.26 -22.54
C LYS A 89 9.12 -8.88 -22.99
N GLY A 90 8.80 -8.02 -22.02
CA GLY A 90 8.31 -6.67 -22.29
C GLY A 90 6.84 -6.59 -22.71
N LYS A 91 6.09 -7.69 -22.65
CA LYS A 91 4.68 -7.75 -22.99
C LYS A 91 3.84 -8.04 -21.74
N LEU A 92 2.81 -7.23 -21.51
CA LEU A 92 1.87 -7.43 -20.42
C LEU A 92 1.02 -8.68 -20.66
N THR A 93 0.89 -9.51 -19.65
CA THR A 93 -0.01 -10.67 -19.67
C THR A 93 -1.29 -10.37 -18.88
N ASP A 94 -2.31 -11.20 -19.03
CA ASP A 94 -3.56 -11.05 -18.28
C ASP A 94 -3.50 -11.67 -16.89
N GLU A 95 -2.34 -12.18 -16.48
CA GLU A 95 -2.18 -12.84 -15.19
C GLU A 95 -1.91 -11.83 -14.09
N VAL A 96 -2.72 -11.86 -13.05
CA VAL A 96 -2.54 -11.07 -11.82
C VAL A 96 -2.01 -12.00 -10.73
N VAL A 97 -0.86 -11.64 -10.17
CA VAL A 97 -0.21 -12.42 -9.12
C VAL A 97 -0.16 -11.62 -7.83
N TYR A 98 -0.67 -12.22 -6.75
CA TYR A 98 -0.55 -11.62 -5.42
C TYR A 98 0.73 -12.10 -4.75
N MET A 99 1.53 -11.16 -4.29
CA MET A 99 2.83 -11.46 -3.67
C MET A 99 2.96 -10.76 -2.32
N ASN A 100 3.59 -11.46 -1.37
CA ASN A 100 4.07 -10.84 -0.14
C ASN A 100 5.42 -10.14 -0.38
N ALA A 101 5.93 -9.45 0.65
CA ALA A 101 7.17 -8.68 0.51
C ALA A 101 8.40 -9.56 0.23
N HIS A 102 8.43 -10.75 0.79
CA HIS A 102 9.53 -11.70 0.60
C HIS A 102 9.60 -12.21 -0.84
N GLU A 103 8.46 -12.59 -1.40
CA GLU A 103 8.36 -13.02 -2.80
C GLU A 103 8.73 -11.89 -3.78
N GLU A 104 8.33 -10.66 -3.43
CA GLU A 104 8.61 -9.47 -4.24
C GLU A 104 10.10 -9.16 -4.36
N GLU A 105 10.90 -9.46 -3.34
CA GLU A 105 12.34 -9.16 -3.31
C GLU A 105 13.12 -9.75 -4.49
N GLY A 106 12.67 -10.86 -5.03
CA GLY A 106 13.34 -11.52 -6.15
C GLY A 106 12.99 -10.99 -7.54
N HIS A 107 12.12 -9.96 -7.63
CA HIS A 107 11.55 -9.52 -8.90
C HIS A 107 11.74 -8.03 -9.15
N THR A 108 11.85 -7.66 -10.43
CA THR A 108 11.88 -6.27 -10.90
C THR A 108 10.47 -5.84 -11.26
N ILE A 109 9.99 -4.77 -10.63
CA ILE A 109 8.60 -4.30 -10.75
C ILE A 109 8.59 -2.87 -11.29
N ALA A 110 7.93 -2.66 -12.44
CA ALA A 110 7.78 -1.35 -13.04
C ALA A 110 6.54 -0.64 -12.48
N HIS A 111 6.52 0.70 -12.56
CA HIS A 111 5.37 1.52 -12.16
C HIS A 111 4.18 1.32 -13.09
N ALA A 112 2.98 1.48 -12.56
CA ALA A 112 1.74 1.40 -13.34
C ALA A 112 1.63 2.49 -14.44
N ALA A 113 2.38 3.58 -14.30
CA ALA A 113 2.40 4.68 -15.28
C ALA A 113 3.23 4.37 -16.53
N VAL A 114 3.85 3.20 -16.64
CA VAL A 114 4.59 2.79 -17.84
C VAL A 114 3.64 2.74 -19.04
N VAL A 115 4.06 3.36 -20.16
CA VAL A 115 3.23 3.43 -21.37
C VAL A 115 3.26 2.10 -22.09
N ILE A 116 2.08 1.57 -22.34
CA ILE A 116 1.85 0.27 -23.01
C ILE A 116 1.11 0.53 -24.31
N ASP A 117 1.50 -0.17 -25.39
CA ASP A 117 0.83 -0.06 -26.68
C ASP A 117 -0.46 -0.91 -26.75
N ASP A 118 -1.18 -0.82 -27.85
CA ASP A 118 -2.45 -1.55 -28.06
C ASP A 118 -2.29 -3.08 -28.02
N LYS A 119 -1.05 -3.57 -28.19
CA LYS A 119 -0.73 -5.00 -28.15
C LYS A 119 -0.26 -5.47 -26.78
N GLY A 120 -0.26 -4.58 -25.80
CA GLY A 120 0.22 -4.88 -24.44
C GLY A 120 1.72 -4.82 -24.25
N LYS A 121 2.47 -4.30 -25.24
CA LYS A 121 3.92 -4.21 -25.19
C LYS A 121 4.36 -2.88 -24.60
N ILE A 122 5.39 -2.88 -23.76
CA ILE A 122 5.97 -1.66 -23.20
C ILE A 122 6.66 -0.88 -24.34
N LYS A 123 6.29 0.40 -24.52
CA LYS A 123 6.78 1.23 -25.62
C LYS A 123 8.24 1.63 -25.47
N SER A 124 8.67 1.96 -24.26
CA SER A 124 10.04 2.43 -23.99
C SER A 124 11.00 1.26 -23.86
N ASP A 125 12.20 1.37 -24.43
CA ASP A 125 13.25 0.35 -24.30
C ASP A 125 13.78 0.27 -22.88
N MET A 126 13.86 1.43 -22.17
CA MET A 126 14.28 1.52 -20.79
C MET A 126 13.13 2.06 -19.95
N VAL A 127 12.89 1.45 -18.81
CA VAL A 127 11.80 1.82 -17.90
C VAL A 127 12.30 1.98 -16.47
N GLU A 128 11.64 2.87 -15.74
CA GLU A 128 11.86 3.01 -14.29
C GLU A 128 11.16 1.86 -13.57
N ALA A 129 11.92 1.16 -12.75
CA ALA A 129 11.44 0.04 -11.96
C ALA A 129 12.10 0.04 -10.60
N ARG A 130 11.63 -0.82 -9.71
CA ARG A 130 12.27 -1.04 -8.42
C ARG A 130 12.67 -2.50 -8.27
N PHE A 131 13.79 -2.69 -7.59
CA PHE A 131 14.30 -4.01 -7.22
C PHE A 131 14.75 -3.95 -5.77
N ARG A 132 14.18 -4.80 -4.92
CA ARG A 132 14.42 -4.80 -3.47
C ARG A 132 14.17 -3.44 -2.81
N GLY A 133 13.14 -2.71 -3.26
CA GLY A 133 12.81 -1.39 -2.76
C GLY A 133 13.66 -0.25 -3.30
N GLU A 134 14.67 -0.52 -4.11
CA GLU A 134 15.53 0.50 -4.71
C GLU A 134 15.08 0.84 -6.13
N PRO A 135 14.98 2.15 -6.48
CA PRO A 135 14.65 2.54 -7.84
C PRO A 135 15.81 2.26 -8.79
N ARG A 136 15.49 1.74 -9.96
CA ARG A 136 16.45 1.43 -11.03
C ARG A 136 15.85 1.73 -12.37
N VAL A 137 16.72 1.98 -13.36
CA VAL A 137 16.32 2.04 -14.77
C VAL A 137 16.78 0.74 -15.42
N VAL A 138 15.85 -0.02 -15.96
CA VAL A 138 16.10 -1.34 -16.53
C VAL A 138 15.54 -1.46 -17.95
N SER A 139 16.03 -2.44 -18.72
CA SER A 139 15.45 -2.79 -20.02
C SER A 139 14.02 -3.32 -19.80
N ARG A 140 13.13 -3.02 -20.75
CA ARG A 140 11.75 -3.56 -20.72
C ARG A 140 11.70 -5.09 -20.68
N ASN A 141 12.71 -5.76 -21.19
CA ASN A 141 12.78 -7.23 -21.17
C ASN A 141 13.15 -7.80 -19.80
N ASP A 142 13.70 -6.97 -18.93
CA ASP A 142 14.10 -7.36 -17.56
C ASP A 142 12.99 -7.14 -16.54
N VAL A 143 11.87 -6.53 -16.93
CA VAL A 143 10.73 -6.27 -16.05
C VAL A 143 9.94 -7.57 -15.86
N ASP A 144 9.74 -7.97 -14.61
CA ASP A 144 8.98 -9.19 -14.26
C ASP A 144 7.51 -8.90 -14.04
N TYR A 145 7.19 -7.76 -13.41
CA TYR A 145 5.83 -7.37 -13.05
C TYR A 145 5.63 -5.87 -13.21
N ILE A 146 4.38 -5.46 -13.31
CA ILE A 146 3.95 -4.05 -13.29
C ILE A 146 2.94 -3.86 -12.16
N ASP A 147 3.00 -2.72 -11.48
CA ASP A 147 2.00 -2.34 -10.47
C ASP A 147 0.59 -2.35 -11.08
N SER A 148 -0.39 -2.79 -10.31
CA SER A 148 -1.78 -2.88 -10.76
C SER A 148 -2.43 -1.52 -10.99
N ALA A 149 -2.07 -0.52 -10.19
CA ALA A 149 -2.63 0.81 -10.28
C ALA A 149 -1.68 1.85 -9.67
N THR A 150 -1.83 3.11 -10.08
CA THR A 150 -1.01 4.21 -9.56
C THR A 150 -1.32 4.53 -8.09
N ASN A 151 -2.55 4.26 -7.64
CA ASN A 151 -2.97 4.45 -6.24
C ASN A 151 -2.82 3.18 -5.38
N GLN A 152 -2.10 2.18 -5.87
CA GLN A 152 -1.90 0.91 -5.16
C GLN A 152 -1.33 1.07 -3.74
N PRO A 153 -0.38 2.00 -3.46
CA PRO A 153 0.16 2.15 -2.11
C PRO A 153 -0.78 2.85 -1.13
N CYS A 154 -1.87 3.46 -1.61
CA CYS A 154 -2.75 4.28 -0.77
C CYS A 154 -3.92 3.47 -0.21
N SER A 155 -4.40 3.87 1.00
CA SER A 155 -5.62 3.32 1.58
C SER A 155 -6.85 3.80 0.82
N VAL A 156 -8.02 3.23 1.12
CA VAL A 156 -9.29 3.61 0.48
C VAL A 156 -9.55 5.11 0.66
N ALA A 157 -9.44 5.65 1.88
CA ALA A 157 -9.68 7.06 2.15
C ALA A 157 -8.66 7.97 1.47
N THR A 158 -7.37 7.61 1.53
CA THR A 158 -6.29 8.39 0.92
C THR A 158 -6.43 8.44 -0.61
N SER A 159 -6.83 7.33 -1.22
CA SER A 159 -7.03 7.27 -2.68
C SER A 159 -8.19 8.12 -3.19
N MET A 160 -9.12 8.50 -2.33
CA MET A 160 -10.25 9.34 -2.67
C MET A 160 -9.93 10.84 -2.70
N ILE A 161 -8.73 11.24 -2.29
CA ILE A 161 -8.31 12.65 -2.29
C ILE A 161 -7.97 13.07 -3.73
N PRO A 162 -8.64 14.11 -4.29
CA PRO A 162 -8.33 14.60 -5.64
C PRO A 162 -6.92 15.19 -5.70
N PHE A 163 -6.22 14.96 -6.81
CA PHE A 163 -4.86 15.49 -7.03
C PHE A 163 -3.87 15.13 -5.92
N LEU A 164 -3.96 13.89 -5.44
CA LEU A 164 -3.17 13.40 -4.31
C LEU A 164 -1.66 13.61 -4.47
N ASN A 165 -1.14 13.42 -5.67
CA ASN A 165 0.28 13.57 -5.99
C ASN A 165 0.79 15.03 -5.92
N HIS A 166 -0.11 16.01 -5.83
CA HIS A 166 0.24 17.43 -5.65
C HIS A 166 0.27 17.83 -4.17
N ASP A 167 -0.17 16.97 -3.26
CA ASP A 167 -0.31 17.27 -1.85
C ASP A 167 0.92 16.82 -1.05
N ASP A 168 1.26 17.61 -0.02
CA ASP A 168 2.23 17.22 0.98
C ASP A 168 1.68 16.09 1.86
N ALA A 169 2.57 15.20 2.33
CA ALA A 169 2.17 14.03 3.13
C ALA A 169 1.40 14.40 4.40
N ASN A 170 1.78 15.47 5.09
CA ASN A 170 1.08 15.92 6.30
C ASN A 170 -0.36 16.33 6.01
N ARG A 171 -0.58 17.08 4.94
CA ARG A 171 -1.92 17.52 4.53
C ARG A 171 -2.77 16.36 4.04
N THR A 172 -2.17 15.42 3.35
CA THR A 172 -2.82 14.19 2.89
C THR A 172 -3.26 13.32 4.07
N LEU A 173 -2.44 13.22 5.09
CA LEU A 173 -2.77 12.53 6.33
C LEU A 173 -3.99 13.16 7.02
N MET A 174 -4.00 14.49 7.15
CA MET A 174 -5.13 15.22 7.71
C MET A 174 -6.41 14.99 6.90
N GLY A 175 -6.35 15.09 5.58
CA GLY A 175 -7.48 14.84 4.68
C GLY A 175 -8.03 13.42 4.79
N SER A 176 -7.15 12.43 4.85
CA SER A 176 -7.54 11.03 5.01
C SER A 176 -8.29 10.79 6.32
N ASN A 177 -7.83 11.40 7.40
CA ASN A 177 -8.48 11.26 8.71
C ASN A 177 -9.79 12.04 8.79
N MET A 178 -9.90 13.17 8.08
CA MET A 178 -11.13 13.99 8.09
C MET A 178 -12.29 13.36 7.30
N GLN A 179 -12.02 12.64 6.23
CA GLN A 179 -13.06 12.04 5.38
C GLN A 179 -14.01 11.11 6.16
N LYS A 180 -13.46 10.34 7.08
CA LYS A 180 -14.27 9.41 7.89
C LYS A 180 -15.09 10.09 8.99
N GLN A 181 -14.84 11.35 9.25
CA GLN A 181 -15.58 12.17 10.23
C GLN A 181 -16.75 12.92 9.59
N SER A 182 -16.84 12.90 8.28
CA SER A 182 -17.91 13.53 7.51
C SER A 182 -19.22 12.76 7.71
N THR A 183 -20.32 13.48 7.90
CA THR A 183 -21.66 12.91 8.09
C THR A 183 -22.51 13.02 6.82
#